data_fb37595c1772bcf4ee544977261994fe
#
_entry.id   fb37595c1772bcf4ee544977261994fe
#
_cell.length_a   1.000
_cell.length_b   1.000
_cell.length_c   1.000
_cell.angle_alpha   90.00
_cell.angle_beta   90.00
_cell.angle_gamma   90.00
#
_symmetry.space_group_name_H-M   'P 1'
#
loop_
_entity.id
_entity.type
_entity.pdbx_description
1 polymer ?
#
loop_
_entity_poly.entity_id
_entity_poly.type
_entity_poly.pdbx_seq_one_letter_code
_entity_poly.pdbx_strand_id
1 'polypeptide(L)'
;MAMKRALLVLVAISLSSAAAGDILGLFSSDKLTDGSRYAFAPSKSDRSVIAIDTADGEIAAVIEIPHVPGGVVATNELSLLVATDPENNAATVVNLYNREVIAQLDLGMRPDVVLPNAYDRFVTFGSTDGSVSIWDLSTSQQVFRYDGLESATLLTYSFDGGLLFAVEPTQKQISVIDMARKEKVAEIPLGGEADPNAEVSALSRSADGYTGYVSITSENRIAVIDLVDWKVIQSLSVGKGPIRPFSTTDNRYVLVPNRDDQSLTVIATTTRNVVATVPTNIEAREVNTAWLDTVAFVMPAQGDEIAVIDLQKFRAESPIKLPGRSDDGIVTSDSKTLITAIVETGEVAVIDAQSRNVSALFDSGTASLEGIEIALSNNVCH
;
A
#
# COMPACT_ATOMS: atom_id res chain seq x y z
N MET A 1 64.33 21.79 42.92
CA MET A 1 63.75 21.73 41.59
C MET A 1 63.04 20.41 41.53
N ALA A 2 61.76 20.36 41.87
CA ALA A 2 60.99 19.13 42.03
C ALA A 2 59.91 19.05 40.92
N MET A 3 60.05 18.09 40.05
CA MET A 3 59.08 17.76 38.99
C MET A 3 57.94 16.93 39.57
N LYS A 4 56.74 17.50 39.61
CA LYS A 4 55.49 16.78 39.93
C LYS A 4 55.07 15.95 38.72
N ARG A 5 55.01 14.61 38.86
CA ARG A 5 54.36 13.69 37.91
C ARG A 5 52.88 13.72 38.17
N ALA A 6 52.09 14.08 37.15
CA ALA A 6 50.64 13.94 37.17
C ALA A 6 50.27 12.49 36.79
N LEU A 7 49.50 11.86 37.65
CA LEU A 7 48.93 10.52 37.42
C LEU A 7 47.62 10.66 36.67
N LEU A 8 47.59 10.17 35.40
CA LEU A 8 46.36 10.09 34.61
C LEU A 8 45.60 8.84 35.04
N VAL A 9 44.47 8.99 35.71
CA VAL A 9 43.53 7.89 35.99
C VAL A 9 42.61 7.73 34.81
N LEU A 10 42.77 6.66 34.03
CA LEU A 10 41.79 6.22 33.03
C LEU A 10 40.64 5.53 33.77
N VAL A 11 39.48 6.17 33.80
CA VAL A 11 38.23 5.55 34.21
C VAL A 11 37.64 4.84 32.96
N ALA A 12 37.75 3.54 32.92
CA ALA A 12 37.04 2.72 31.93
C ALA A 12 35.56 2.61 32.36
N ILE A 13 34.70 3.34 31.69
CA ILE A 13 33.25 3.17 31.83
C ILE A 13 32.85 1.97 30.93
N SER A 14 32.48 0.87 31.55
CA SER A 14 31.83 -0.25 30.85
C SER A 14 30.38 0.16 30.54
N LEU A 15 30.12 0.57 29.31
CA LEU A 15 28.75 0.74 28.79
C LEU A 15 28.11 -0.64 28.63
N SER A 16 27.01 -0.86 29.31
CA SER A 16 26.16 -2.03 29.09
C SER A 16 25.48 -1.94 27.72
N SER A 17 25.26 -3.08 27.07
CA SER A 17 24.70 -3.19 25.73
C SER A 17 23.28 -2.56 25.55
N ALA A 18 22.60 -2.23 26.64
CA ALA A 18 21.32 -1.52 26.63
C ALA A 18 21.45 0.00 26.34
N ALA A 19 22.64 0.57 26.48
CA ALA A 19 22.87 2.01 26.23
C ALA A 19 23.32 2.31 24.78
N ALA A 20 23.57 1.28 23.96
CA ALA A 20 24.01 1.47 22.59
C ALA A 20 22.84 1.82 21.65
N GLY A 21 21.62 1.38 21.94
CA GLY A 21 20.42 1.70 21.16
C GLY A 21 20.02 3.19 21.28
N ASP A 22 20.14 3.77 22.47
CA ASP A 22 19.77 5.17 22.73
C ASP A 22 20.74 6.20 22.12
N ILE A 23 21.96 5.80 21.78
CA ILE A 23 22.97 6.73 21.24
C ILE A 23 22.83 6.88 19.72
N LEU A 24 22.34 5.85 19.01
CA LEU A 24 22.08 5.93 17.57
C LEU A 24 20.88 6.84 17.24
N GLY A 25 19.87 6.90 18.10
CA GLY A 25 18.73 7.82 17.93
C GLY A 25 19.07 9.32 18.11
N LEU A 26 20.22 9.63 18.70
CA LEU A 26 20.67 11.01 18.96
C LEU A 26 21.43 11.64 17.78
N PHE A 27 21.79 10.88 16.73
CA PHE A 27 22.59 11.36 15.62
C PHE A 27 21.95 11.27 14.23
N SER A 28 20.79 10.64 14.08
CA SER A 28 20.02 10.72 12.83
C SER A 28 19.25 12.04 12.83
N SER A 29 19.84 13.07 12.26
CA SER A 29 19.21 14.37 12.01
C SER A 29 18.33 14.34 10.75
N ASP A 30 18.18 13.20 10.13
CA ASP A 30 17.50 13.07 8.85
C ASP A 30 15.98 13.16 9.06
N LYS A 31 15.44 14.17 8.42
CA LYS A 31 14.01 14.43 8.36
C LYS A 31 13.40 13.41 7.40
N LEU A 32 12.37 12.72 7.83
CA LEU A 32 11.68 11.73 7.03
C LEU A 32 10.72 12.39 6.00
N THR A 33 11.15 13.49 5.37
CA THR A 33 10.30 14.35 4.55
C THR A 33 10.43 14.14 3.06
N ASP A 34 11.36 13.28 2.62
CA ASP A 34 11.44 12.85 1.22
C ASP A 34 10.49 11.68 0.99
N GLY A 35 9.32 11.97 0.42
CA GLY A 35 8.27 10.99 0.19
C GLY A 35 8.64 9.89 -0.83
N SER A 36 9.74 10.05 -1.57
CA SER A 36 10.25 9.04 -2.50
C SER A 36 11.32 8.14 -1.88
N ARG A 37 11.87 8.53 -0.72
CA ARG A 37 13.00 7.86 -0.06
C ARG A 37 12.59 6.99 1.11
N TYR A 38 11.59 7.40 1.88
CA TYR A 38 11.23 6.69 3.11
C TYR A 38 9.97 5.87 2.95
N ALA A 39 10.06 4.58 3.22
CA ALA A 39 8.92 3.70 3.38
C ALA A 39 8.58 3.52 4.87
N PHE A 40 7.32 3.22 5.16
CA PHE A 40 6.78 3.14 6.51
C PHE A 40 6.05 1.82 6.69
N ALA A 41 6.43 1.04 7.70
CA ALA A 41 5.81 -0.23 8.02
C ALA A 41 5.29 -0.23 9.47
N PRO A 42 3.98 -0.50 9.70
CA PRO A 42 3.44 -0.57 11.04
C PRO A 42 3.92 -1.82 11.77
N SER A 43 4.35 -1.65 13.04
CA SER A 43 4.63 -2.75 13.97
C SER A 43 3.51 -2.85 15.00
N LYS A 44 2.73 -3.92 14.93
CA LYS A 44 1.67 -4.15 15.91
C LYS A 44 2.19 -4.59 17.27
N SER A 45 3.36 -5.26 17.31
CA SER A 45 3.97 -5.72 18.55
C SER A 45 4.47 -4.57 19.42
N ASP A 46 5.00 -3.51 18.81
CA ASP A 46 5.76 -2.46 19.50
C ASP A 46 5.04 -1.11 19.55
N ARG A 47 3.81 -1.03 19.02
CA ARG A 47 3.06 0.24 18.90
C ARG A 47 3.89 1.33 18.25
N SER A 48 4.49 1.00 17.12
CA SER A 48 5.37 1.90 16.40
C SER A 48 5.15 1.79 14.89
N VAL A 49 5.71 2.74 14.17
CA VAL A 49 5.89 2.67 12.72
C VAL A 49 7.39 2.74 12.44
N ILE A 50 7.89 1.77 11.71
CA ILE A 50 9.29 1.71 11.30
C ILE A 50 9.43 2.53 10.02
N ALA A 51 10.31 3.53 10.03
CA ALA A 51 10.71 4.27 8.85
C ALA A 51 11.96 3.62 8.25
N ILE A 52 11.89 3.28 6.98
CA ILE A 52 12.89 2.54 6.22
C ILE A 52 13.48 3.49 5.18
N ASP A 53 14.80 3.66 5.17
CA ASP A 53 15.51 4.33 4.09
C ASP A 53 15.64 3.38 2.89
N THR A 54 14.92 3.66 1.82
CA THR A 54 14.88 2.79 0.65
C THR A 54 16.15 2.86 -0.20
N ALA A 55 16.94 3.93 -0.07
CA ALA A 55 18.18 4.12 -0.80
C ALA A 55 19.34 3.35 -0.16
N ASP A 56 19.42 3.39 1.16
CA ASP A 56 20.50 2.75 1.92
C ASP A 56 20.13 1.34 2.40
N GLY A 57 18.82 0.99 2.42
CA GLY A 57 18.31 -0.31 2.85
C GLY A 57 18.51 -0.53 4.35
N GLU A 58 18.19 0.47 5.16
CA GLU A 58 18.34 0.42 6.61
C GLU A 58 17.19 1.12 7.34
N ILE A 59 17.09 0.91 8.64
CA ILE A 59 16.12 1.60 9.50
C ILE A 59 16.56 3.06 9.70
N ALA A 60 15.76 3.98 9.18
CA ALA A 60 15.97 5.41 9.37
C ALA A 60 15.49 5.91 10.75
N ALA A 61 14.35 5.37 11.21
CA ALA A 61 13.79 5.73 12.51
C ALA A 61 12.73 4.74 12.98
N VAL A 62 12.48 4.73 14.29
CA VAL A 62 11.29 4.14 14.90
C VAL A 62 10.40 5.28 15.41
N ILE A 63 9.16 5.33 14.98
CA ILE A 63 8.17 6.34 15.37
C ILE A 63 7.19 5.69 16.34
N GLU A 64 7.26 6.08 17.60
CA GLU A 64 6.34 5.59 18.62
C GLU A 64 4.91 6.10 18.39
N ILE A 65 3.94 5.20 18.45
CA ILE A 65 2.50 5.48 18.29
C ILE A 65 1.80 5.13 19.61
N PRO A 66 0.83 5.94 20.09
CA PRO A 66 0.20 5.71 21.39
C PRO A 66 -0.71 4.48 21.45
N HIS A 67 -0.99 3.84 20.32
CA HIS A 67 -1.86 2.67 20.15
C HIS A 67 -1.22 1.63 19.23
N VAL A 68 -1.88 0.49 19.07
CA VAL A 68 -1.50 -0.50 18.03
C VAL A 68 -1.94 0.04 16.68
N PRO A 69 -1.04 0.32 15.72
CA PRO A 69 -1.43 0.81 14.40
C PRO A 69 -2.16 -0.27 13.60
N GLY A 70 -3.27 0.10 12.96
CA GLY A 70 -3.97 -0.74 11.99
C GLY A 70 -3.33 -0.64 10.61
N GLY A 71 -3.61 0.45 9.89
CA GLY A 71 -2.97 0.81 8.63
C GLY A 71 -2.27 2.16 8.75
N VAL A 72 -1.35 2.42 7.84
CA VAL A 72 -0.63 3.70 7.76
C VAL A 72 -0.70 4.26 6.36
N VAL A 73 -0.67 5.59 6.25
CA VAL A 73 -0.41 6.29 4.98
C VAL A 73 0.53 7.46 5.25
N ALA A 74 1.41 7.72 4.31
CA ALA A 74 2.31 8.86 4.34
C ALA A 74 1.92 9.87 3.26
N THR A 75 2.13 11.17 3.54
CA THR A 75 1.89 12.25 2.60
C THR A 75 3.21 12.88 2.20
N ASN A 76 3.35 13.24 0.93
CA ASN A 76 4.58 13.87 0.42
C ASN A 76 4.61 15.37 0.70
N GLU A 77 3.57 16.12 0.29
CA GLU A 77 3.56 17.58 0.39
C GLU A 77 3.51 18.10 1.83
N LEU A 78 2.72 17.46 2.69
CA LEU A 78 2.59 17.85 4.09
C LEU A 78 3.63 17.19 5.00
N SER A 79 4.33 16.16 4.50
CA SER A 79 5.28 15.34 5.28
C SER A 79 4.66 14.83 6.58
N LEU A 80 3.49 14.23 6.48
CA LEU A 80 2.73 13.66 7.58
C LEU A 80 2.59 12.14 7.42
N LEU A 81 2.56 11.45 8.54
CA LEU A 81 2.16 10.05 8.64
C LEU A 81 0.84 9.97 9.39
N VAL A 82 -0.09 9.20 8.86
CA VAL A 82 -1.37 8.91 9.53
C VAL A 82 -1.40 7.43 9.87
N ALA A 83 -1.58 7.10 11.15
CA ALA A 83 -1.71 5.74 11.63
C ALA A 83 -3.12 5.54 12.20
N THR A 84 -3.86 4.52 11.71
CA THR A 84 -5.20 4.22 12.19
C THR A 84 -5.19 3.49 13.53
N ASP A 85 -6.20 3.76 14.36
CA ASP A 85 -6.50 3.09 15.62
C ASP A 85 -7.89 2.45 15.55
N PRO A 86 -8.01 1.23 14.99
CA PRO A 86 -9.29 0.56 14.84
C PRO A 86 -9.98 0.21 16.17
N GLU A 87 -9.22 0.08 17.25
CA GLU A 87 -9.78 -0.26 18.56
C GLU A 87 -10.49 0.92 19.22
N ASN A 88 -9.99 2.14 18.98
CA ASN A 88 -10.55 3.36 19.57
C ASN A 88 -11.31 4.24 18.59
N ASN A 89 -11.59 3.78 17.36
CA ASN A 89 -12.25 4.55 16.31
C ASN A 89 -11.55 5.88 16.00
N ALA A 90 -10.24 5.87 15.94
CA ALA A 90 -9.41 7.05 15.87
C ALA A 90 -8.28 6.90 14.84
N ALA A 91 -7.54 7.98 14.63
CA ALA A 91 -6.26 7.96 13.93
C ALA A 91 -5.29 8.96 14.57
N THR A 92 -4.00 8.63 14.50
CA THR A 92 -2.91 9.50 14.98
C THR A 92 -2.19 10.11 13.79
N VAL A 93 -1.96 11.43 13.84
CA VAL A 93 -1.19 12.17 12.85
C VAL A 93 0.17 12.52 13.40
N VAL A 94 1.23 12.14 12.71
CA VAL A 94 2.63 12.38 13.08
C VAL A 94 3.28 13.29 12.07
N ASN A 95 4.02 14.27 12.53
CA ASN A 95 4.86 15.12 11.70
C ASN A 95 6.20 14.41 11.41
N LEU A 96 6.50 14.15 10.15
CA LEU A 96 7.69 13.42 9.72
C LEU A 96 8.99 14.25 9.82
N TYR A 97 8.87 15.57 10.01
CA TYR A 97 10.04 16.43 10.19
C TYR A 97 10.70 16.24 11.57
N ASN A 98 9.89 16.14 12.64
CA ASN A 98 10.36 15.98 14.02
C ASN A 98 9.91 14.70 14.69
N ARG A 99 9.11 13.86 14.00
CA ARG A 99 8.56 12.58 14.48
C ARG A 99 7.63 12.70 15.68
N GLU A 100 6.99 13.86 15.85
CA GLU A 100 6.08 14.11 16.97
C GLU A 100 4.62 13.89 16.54
N VAL A 101 3.82 13.33 17.44
CA VAL A 101 2.37 13.28 17.30
C VAL A 101 1.82 14.70 17.38
N ILE A 102 1.14 15.15 16.33
CA ILE A 102 0.58 16.50 16.24
C ILE A 102 -0.95 16.53 16.39
N ALA A 103 -1.63 15.41 16.15
CA ALA A 103 -3.07 15.30 16.32
C ALA A 103 -3.51 13.86 16.58
N GLN A 104 -4.66 13.74 17.27
CA GLN A 104 -5.46 12.53 17.32
C GLN A 104 -6.84 12.87 16.77
N LEU A 105 -7.29 12.12 15.77
CA LEU A 105 -8.56 12.33 15.09
C LEU A 105 -9.58 11.34 15.68
N ASP A 106 -10.66 11.86 16.26
CA ASP A 106 -11.82 11.04 16.66
C ASP A 106 -12.70 10.83 15.44
N LEU A 107 -12.64 9.65 14.84
CA LEU A 107 -13.32 9.34 13.59
C LEU A 107 -14.80 9.01 13.79
N GLY A 108 -15.19 8.62 15.01
CA GLY A 108 -16.57 8.17 15.32
C GLY A 108 -16.97 6.93 14.51
N MET A 109 -16.02 6.20 13.94
CA MET A 109 -16.19 4.97 13.18
C MET A 109 -14.87 4.18 13.20
N ARG A 110 -14.95 2.85 13.09
CA ARG A 110 -13.77 2.01 12.98
C ARG A 110 -13.06 2.25 11.63
N PRO A 111 -11.80 2.64 11.62
CA PRO A 111 -11.04 2.79 10.37
C PRO A 111 -10.46 1.42 9.93
N ASP A 112 -11.18 0.71 9.08
CA ASP A 112 -10.73 -0.57 8.52
C ASP A 112 -9.83 -0.37 7.30
N VAL A 113 -9.94 0.78 6.62
CA VAL A 113 -9.08 1.19 5.52
C VAL A 113 -8.75 2.68 5.63
N VAL A 114 -7.55 3.04 5.20
CA VAL A 114 -7.10 4.42 5.09
C VAL A 114 -6.44 4.63 3.72
N LEU A 115 -6.74 5.74 3.07
CA LEU A 115 -6.12 6.10 1.79
C LEU A 115 -5.94 7.63 1.69
N PRO A 116 -4.83 8.11 1.10
CA PRO A 116 -4.64 9.52 0.82
C PRO A 116 -5.52 9.93 -0.36
N ASN A 117 -5.89 11.19 -0.43
CA ASN A 117 -6.46 11.80 -1.63
C ASN A 117 -5.32 12.21 -2.58
N ALA A 118 -5.62 12.35 -3.87
CA ALA A 118 -4.67 12.74 -4.91
C ALA A 118 -3.87 14.04 -4.62
N TYR A 119 -4.35 14.88 -3.69
CA TYR A 119 -3.70 16.14 -3.30
C TYR A 119 -2.97 16.09 -1.97
N ASP A 120 -2.75 14.89 -1.39
CA ASP A 120 -1.97 14.69 -0.14
C ASP A 120 -2.47 15.45 1.11
N ARG A 121 -3.43 16.36 0.90
CA ARG A 121 -4.00 17.19 1.97
C ARG A 121 -5.11 16.47 2.73
N PHE A 122 -5.84 15.62 2.04
CA PHE A 122 -6.97 14.92 2.62
C PHE A 122 -6.65 13.44 2.79
N VAL A 123 -7.15 12.88 3.87
CA VAL A 123 -7.12 11.43 4.13
C VAL A 123 -8.54 10.91 4.29
N THR A 124 -8.78 9.75 3.71
CA THR A 124 -10.07 9.06 3.77
C THR A 124 -9.95 7.82 4.63
N PHE A 125 -10.89 7.67 5.51
CA PHE A 125 -11.09 6.45 6.29
C PHE A 125 -12.38 5.77 5.84
N GLY A 126 -12.33 4.47 5.66
CA GLY A 126 -13.48 3.64 5.36
C GLY A 126 -13.68 2.56 6.41
N SER A 127 -14.93 2.17 6.61
CA SER A 127 -15.33 1.15 7.57
C SER A 127 -16.16 0.05 6.94
N THR A 128 -16.07 -1.14 7.49
CA THR A 128 -16.93 -2.28 7.12
C THR A 128 -18.40 -2.03 7.40
N ASP A 129 -18.76 -1.06 8.25
CA ASP A 129 -20.14 -0.64 8.49
C ASP A 129 -20.74 0.27 7.39
N GLY A 130 -19.96 0.57 6.35
CA GLY A 130 -20.37 1.41 5.22
C GLY A 130 -20.15 2.90 5.42
N SER A 131 -19.49 3.30 6.49
CA SER A 131 -19.15 4.70 6.79
C SER A 131 -17.87 5.11 6.07
N VAL A 132 -17.85 6.32 5.51
CA VAL A 132 -16.68 7.02 4.97
C VAL A 132 -16.49 8.33 5.71
N SER A 133 -15.27 8.62 6.12
CA SER A 133 -14.90 9.88 6.78
C SER A 133 -13.66 10.47 6.12
N ILE A 134 -13.70 11.74 5.72
CA ILE A 134 -12.58 12.44 5.09
C ILE A 134 -12.15 13.62 5.94
N TRP A 135 -10.86 13.72 6.16
CA TRP A 135 -10.24 14.70 7.03
C TRP A 135 -9.22 15.55 6.29
N ASP A 136 -9.26 16.85 6.53
CA ASP A 136 -8.22 17.80 6.12
C ASP A 136 -7.06 17.74 7.11
N LEU A 137 -5.94 17.20 6.71
CA LEU A 137 -4.76 17.03 7.55
C LEU A 137 -4.12 18.36 7.97
N SER A 138 -4.30 19.42 7.16
CA SER A 138 -3.75 20.75 7.48
C SER A 138 -4.47 21.44 8.64
N THR A 139 -5.71 21.05 8.92
CA THR A 139 -6.55 21.62 9.98
C THR A 139 -6.98 20.60 11.03
N SER A 140 -6.74 19.33 10.78
CA SER A 140 -7.23 18.20 11.59
C SER A 140 -8.75 18.23 11.77
N GLN A 141 -9.48 18.63 10.73
CA GLN A 141 -10.94 18.74 10.73
C GLN A 141 -11.57 17.71 9.78
N GLN A 142 -12.66 17.10 10.23
CA GLN A 142 -13.51 16.31 9.36
C GLN A 142 -14.21 17.24 8.35
N VAL A 143 -14.00 16.99 7.06
CA VAL A 143 -14.58 17.79 5.97
C VAL A 143 -15.75 17.10 5.29
N PHE A 144 -15.82 15.78 5.42
CA PHE A 144 -16.87 14.98 4.80
C PHE A 144 -17.15 13.73 5.64
N ARG A 145 -18.41 13.33 5.70
CA ARG A 145 -18.88 12.04 6.18
C ARG A 145 -20.01 11.54 5.31
N TYR A 146 -20.00 10.27 5.00
CA TYR A 146 -21.08 9.58 4.29
C TYR A 146 -21.32 8.24 4.98
N ASP A 147 -22.57 8.02 5.34
CA ASP A 147 -23.03 6.77 5.96
C ASP A 147 -24.14 6.20 5.07
N GLY A 148 -23.97 5.04 4.51
CA GLY A 148 -25.02 4.46 3.64
C GLY A 148 -24.51 3.61 2.49
N LEU A 149 -23.21 3.23 2.51
CA LEU A 149 -22.67 2.16 1.67
C LEU A 149 -22.96 0.81 2.33
N GLU A 150 -22.87 -0.26 1.57
CA GLU A 150 -22.87 -1.62 2.12
C GLU A 150 -21.61 -1.87 2.96
N SER A 151 -20.46 -1.44 2.44
CA SER A 151 -19.16 -1.45 3.06
C SER A 151 -18.31 -0.37 2.42
N ALA A 152 -17.41 0.23 3.17
CA ALA A 152 -16.50 1.25 2.68
C ALA A 152 -15.02 0.80 2.76
N THR A 153 -14.73 -0.45 2.42
CA THR A 153 -13.36 -1.00 2.42
C THR A 153 -12.74 -1.10 1.03
N LEU A 154 -13.54 -1.02 -0.02
CA LEU A 154 -13.10 -1.10 -1.42
C LEU A 154 -13.24 0.26 -2.10
N LEU A 155 -12.42 1.22 -1.69
CA LEU A 155 -12.47 2.61 -2.11
C LEU A 155 -11.36 2.94 -3.11
N THR A 156 -11.68 3.80 -4.08
CA THR A 156 -10.70 4.33 -5.04
C THR A 156 -11.14 5.73 -5.47
N TYR A 157 -10.22 6.68 -5.54
CA TYR A 157 -10.50 8.01 -6.07
C TYR A 157 -10.45 8.06 -7.61
N SER A 158 -11.19 9.01 -8.21
CA SER A 158 -10.93 9.44 -9.60
C SER A 158 -9.53 10.07 -9.70
N PHE A 159 -9.01 10.16 -10.93
CA PHE A 159 -7.66 10.69 -11.16
C PHE A 159 -7.48 12.12 -10.61
N ASP A 160 -8.51 12.94 -10.66
CA ASP A 160 -8.51 14.31 -10.16
C ASP A 160 -8.97 14.42 -8.69
N GLY A 161 -9.24 13.29 -8.02
CA GLY A 161 -9.73 13.27 -6.63
C GLY A 161 -11.13 13.82 -6.43
N GLY A 162 -11.86 14.17 -7.50
CA GLY A 162 -13.18 14.76 -7.43
C GLY A 162 -14.31 13.77 -7.15
N LEU A 163 -14.09 12.50 -7.46
CA LEU A 163 -15.03 11.40 -7.20
C LEU A 163 -14.38 10.34 -6.31
N LEU A 164 -15.17 9.73 -5.46
CA LEU A 164 -14.83 8.53 -4.73
C LEU A 164 -15.71 7.39 -5.24
N PHE A 165 -15.08 6.32 -5.68
CA PHE A 165 -15.73 5.07 -6.10
C PHE A 165 -15.68 4.08 -4.93
N ALA A 166 -16.82 3.59 -4.50
CA ALA A 166 -16.95 2.55 -3.49
C ALA A 166 -17.56 1.31 -4.13
N VAL A 167 -16.81 0.21 -4.14
CA VAL A 167 -17.33 -1.07 -4.63
C VAL A 167 -18.14 -1.73 -3.54
N GLU A 168 -19.37 -2.10 -3.85
CA GLU A 168 -20.31 -2.79 -2.97
C GLU A 168 -20.49 -4.25 -3.46
N PRO A 169 -19.78 -5.21 -2.85
CA PRO A 169 -19.67 -6.56 -3.37
C PRO A 169 -21.00 -7.30 -3.46
N THR A 170 -21.82 -7.29 -2.39
CA THR A 170 -23.10 -8.01 -2.36
C THR A 170 -24.06 -7.51 -3.41
N GLN A 171 -24.09 -6.19 -3.65
CA GLN A 171 -24.96 -5.58 -4.66
C GLN A 171 -24.36 -5.69 -6.07
N LYS A 172 -23.08 -6.07 -6.18
CA LYS A 172 -22.31 -6.06 -7.44
C LYS A 172 -22.43 -4.73 -8.18
N GLN A 173 -22.15 -3.65 -7.46
CA GLN A 173 -22.20 -2.30 -8.00
C GLN A 173 -21.05 -1.44 -7.48
N ILE A 174 -20.87 -0.29 -8.13
CA ILE A 174 -19.99 0.76 -7.63
C ILE A 174 -20.85 1.98 -7.35
N SER A 175 -20.81 2.47 -6.11
CA SER A 175 -21.37 3.77 -5.75
C SER A 175 -20.38 4.87 -6.09
N VAL A 176 -20.84 5.90 -6.79
CA VAL A 176 -20.05 7.08 -7.16
C VAL A 176 -20.45 8.23 -6.25
N ILE A 177 -19.49 8.74 -5.48
CA ILE A 177 -19.69 9.85 -4.53
C ILE A 177 -18.96 11.07 -5.07
N ASP A 178 -19.69 12.18 -5.28
CA ASP A 178 -19.12 13.47 -5.68
C ASP A 178 -18.63 14.21 -4.42
N MET A 179 -17.32 14.49 -4.39
CA MET A 179 -16.66 15.09 -3.25
C MET A 179 -17.04 16.56 -3.04
N ALA A 180 -17.35 17.29 -4.11
CA ALA A 180 -17.77 18.69 -4.03
C ALA A 180 -19.23 18.83 -3.59
N ARG A 181 -20.10 17.95 -4.09
CA ARG A 181 -21.53 17.91 -3.73
C ARG A 181 -21.80 17.21 -2.41
N LYS A 182 -20.86 16.34 -1.98
CA LYS A 182 -20.97 15.53 -0.77
C LYS A 182 -22.16 14.56 -0.79
N GLU A 183 -22.42 13.97 -1.95
CA GLU A 183 -23.54 13.05 -2.15
C GLU A 183 -23.20 11.92 -3.13
N LYS A 184 -23.91 10.80 -3.02
CA LYS A 184 -23.88 9.74 -4.03
C LYS A 184 -24.61 10.22 -5.27
N VAL A 185 -23.93 10.28 -6.41
CA VAL A 185 -24.43 10.82 -7.68
C VAL A 185 -24.79 9.74 -8.69
N ALA A 186 -24.24 8.53 -8.55
CA ALA A 186 -24.53 7.42 -9.45
C ALA A 186 -24.26 6.06 -8.81
N GLU A 187 -24.79 5.03 -9.47
CA GLU A 187 -24.46 3.62 -9.23
C GLU A 187 -24.11 2.98 -10.58
N ILE A 188 -23.05 2.18 -10.59
CA ILE A 188 -22.59 1.45 -11.78
C ILE A 188 -22.81 -0.04 -11.53
N PRO A 189 -23.84 -0.66 -12.09
CA PRO A 189 -24.04 -2.11 -11.96
C PRO A 189 -22.91 -2.89 -12.64
N LEU A 190 -22.28 -3.83 -11.94
CA LEU A 190 -21.22 -4.70 -12.48
C LEU A 190 -21.76 -5.91 -13.23
N GLY A 191 -23.09 -6.07 -13.26
CA GLY A 191 -23.80 -7.16 -13.92
C GLY A 191 -23.99 -8.39 -13.05
N GLY A 192 -25.06 -9.12 -13.32
CA GLY A 192 -25.54 -10.23 -12.50
C GLY A 192 -26.52 -9.76 -11.41
N GLU A 193 -27.10 -10.73 -10.71
CA GLU A 193 -27.96 -10.45 -9.54
C GLU A 193 -27.12 -10.22 -8.29
N ALA A 194 -27.66 -9.53 -7.29
CA ALA A 194 -27.07 -9.39 -5.99
C ALA A 194 -26.79 -10.79 -5.38
N ASP A 195 -25.63 -10.94 -4.74
CA ASP A 195 -25.18 -12.20 -4.17
C ASP A 195 -24.44 -11.91 -2.85
N PRO A 196 -24.98 -12.36 -1.70
CA PRO A 196 -24.35 -12.13 -0.41
C PRO A 196 -22.96 -12.80 -0.27
N ASN A 197 -22.62 -13.73 -1.16
CA ASN A 197 -21.30 -14.37 -1.18
C ASN A 197 -20.43 -13.88 -2.34
N ALA A 198 -20.81 -12.78 -2.99
CA ALA A 198 -20.02 -12.24 -4.08
C ALA A 198 -18.65 -11.77 -3.57
N GLU A 199 -17.59 -12.25 -4.18
CA GLU A 199 -16.25 -11.71 -4.02
C GLU A 199 -15.98 -10.77 -5.20
N VAL A 200 -15.72 -9.50 -4.90
CA VAL A 200 -15.44 -8.44 -5.87
C VAL A 200 -14.24 -7.64 -5.37
N SER A 201 -13.33 -7.28 -6.25
CA SER A 201 -12.17 -6.47 -5.88
C SER A 201 -12.49 -4.98 -5.78
N ALA A 202 -11.59 -4.20 -5.19
CA ALA A 202 -11.59 -2.76 -5.37
C ALA A 202 -11.42 -2.39 -6.87
N LEU A 203 -11.90 -1.21 -7.24
CA LEU A 203 -11.69 -0.64 -8.57
C LEU A 203 -10.20 -0.34 -8.77
N SER A 204 -9.63 -0.78 -9.88
CA SER A 204 -8.34 -0.33 -10.38
C SER A 204 -8.56 0.57 -11.59
N ARG A 205 -7.91 1.75 -11.59
CA ARG A 205 -8.01 2.70 -12.72
C ARG A 205 -6.91 2.48 -13.74
N SER A 206 -7.18 2.72 -15.02
CA SER A 206 -6.12 2.93 -16.01
C SER A 206 -5.27 4.17 -15.66
N ALA A 207 -4.03 4.20 -16.13
CA ALA A 207 -3.13 5.33 -15.84
C ALA A 207 -3.65 6.67 -16.40
N ASP A 208 -4.47 6.66 -17.44
CA ASP A 208 -5.13 7.85 -17.98
C ASP A 208 -6.40 8.26 -17.20
N GLY A 209 -6.87 7.44 -16.27
CA GLY A 209 -8.00 7.69 -15.40
C GLY A 209 -9.39 7.50 -16.02
N TYR A 210 -9.49 7.09 -17.29
CA TYR A 210 -10.77 7.00 -17.99
C TYR A 210 -11.44 5.62 -17.95
N THR A 211 -10.66 4.59 -17.68
CA THR A 211 -11.16 3.21 -17.65
C THR A 211 -10.95 2.59 -16.27
N GLY A 212 -11.96 1.92 -15.77
CA GLY A 212 -11.91 1.15 -14.52
C GLY A 212 -11.95 -0.35 -14.79
N TYR A 213 -11.35 -1.11 -13.89
CA TYR A 213 -11.31 -2.57 -13.92
C TYR A 213 -11.64 -3.12 -12.55
N VAL A 214 -12.60 -4.02 -12.48
CA VAL A 214 -13.03 -4.67 -11.23
C VAL A 214 -13.11 -6.18 -11.48
N SER A 215 -12.43 -6.96 -10.65
CA SER A 215 -12.56 -8.41 -10.66
C SER A 215 -13.87 -8.81 -9.98
N ILE A 216 -14.67 -9.62 -10.66
CA ILE A 216 -15.76 -10.37 -10.04
C ILE A 216 -15.20 -11.79 -9.81
N THR A 217 -14.58 -11.96 -8.64
CA THR A 217 -13.79 -13.14 -8.29
C THR A 217 -14.61 -14.42 -8.34
N SER A 218 -15.84 -14.36 -7.80
CA SER A 218 -16.78 -15.47 -7.81
C SER A 218 -17.23 -15.90 -9.22
N GLU A 219 -17.03 -15.05 -10.24
CA GLU A 219 -17.46 -15.31 -11.62
C GLU A 219 -16.28 -15.45 -12.58
N ASN A 220 -15.04 -15.38 -12.13
CA ASN A 220 -13.81 -15.49 -12.94
C ASN A 220 -13.79 -14.51 -14.13
N ARG A 221 -14.21 -13.27 -13.90
CA ARG A 221 -14.26 -12.24 -14.94
C ARG A 221 -13.84 -10.87 -14.41
N ILE A 222 -13.48 -10.00 -15.36
CA ILE A 222 -13.23 -8.58 -15.14
C ILE A 222 -14.36 -7.78 -15.76
N ALA A 223 -14.93 -6.86 -15.01
CA ALA A 223 -15.75 -5.78 -15.53
C ALA A 223 -14.85 -4.63 -15.97
N VAL A 224 -14.97 -4.21 -17.23
CA VAL A 224 -14.32 -3.03 -17.80
C VAL A 224 -15.32 -1.89 -17.80
N ILE A 225 -14.97 -0.77 -17.19
CA ILE A 225 -15.89 0.31 -16.86
C ILE A 225 -15.40 1.59 -17.52
N ASP A 226 -16.30 2.27 -18.22
CA ASP A 226 -16.11 3.66 -18.65
C ASP A 226 -16.36 4.56 -17.43
N LEU A 227 -15.32 5.23 -16.96
CA LEU A 227 -15.40 6.11 -15.79
C LEU A 227 -15.89 7.54 -16.12
N VAL A 228 -16.07 7.85 -17.41
CA VAL A 228 -16.68 9.13 -17.85
C VAL A 228 -18.19 8.98 -17.93
N ASP A 229 -18.66 7.90 -18.55
CA ASP A 229 -20.09 7.63 -18.72
C ASP A 229 -20.70 6.76 -17.61
N TRP A 230 -19.87 6.31 -16.64
CA TRP A 230 -20.24 5.48 -15.49
C TRP A 230 -21.00 4.22 -15.86
N LYS A 231 -20.45 3.43 -16.76
CA LYS A 231 -21.08 2.18 -17.22
C LYS A 231 -20.07 1.08 -17.49
N VAL A 232 -20.48 -0.17 -17.31
CA VAL A 232 -19.73 -1.33 -17.78
C VAL A 232 -19.81 -1.37 -19.31
N ILE A 233 -18.65 -1.39 -19.96
CA ILE A 233 -18.54 -1.42 -21.43
C ILE A 233 -18.10 -2.78 -21.97
N GLN A 234 -17.52 -3.62 -21.10
CA GLN A 234 -17.10 -4.96 -21.49
C GLN A 234 -16.99 -5.86 -20.26
N SER A 235 -17.16 -7.18 -20.48
CA SER A 235 -16.84 -8.21 -19.50
C SER A 235 -15.86 -9.20 -20.14
N LEU A 236 -14.75 -9.51 -19.44
CA LEU A 236 -13.67 -10.37 -19.90
C LEU A 236 -13.54 -11.58 -18.99
N SER A 237 -13.59 -12.78 -19.56
CA SER A 237 -13.22 -13.98 -18.81
C SER A 237 -11.71 -14.02 -18.60
N VAL A 238 -11.28 -14.37 -17.38
CA VAL A 238 -9.88 -14.49 -16.95
C VAL A 238 -9.67 -15.83 -16.25
N GLY A 239 -8.53 -16.06 -15.63
CA GLY A 239 -8.29 -17.25 -14.81
C GLY A 239 -9.16 -17.28 -13.54
N LYS A 240 -9.10 -18.39 -12.78
CA LYS A 240 -9.93 -18.57 -11.59
C LYS A 240 -9.44 -17.77 -10.41
N GLY A 241 -10.39 -17.26 -9.63
CA GLY A 241 -10.11 -16.47 -8.44
C GLY A 241 -9.37 -15.16 -8.75
N PRO A 242 -9.81 -14.35 -9.74
CA PRO A 242 -9.12 -13.09 -10.03
C PRO A 242 -9.24 -12.16 -8.82
N ILE A 243 -8.12 -11.61 -8.40
CA ILE A 243 -8.04 -10.61 -7.34
C ILE A 243 -7.91 -9.20 -7.95
N ARG A 244 -7.59 -8.18 -7.14
CA ARG A 244 -7.52 -6.79 -7.59
C ARG A 244 -6.62 -6.65 -8.81
N PRO A 245 -7.11 -6.07 -9.93
CA PRO A 245 -6.30 -5.77 -11.09
C PRO A 245 -5.29 -4.67 -10.80
N PHE A 246 -4.20 -4.65 -11.54
CA PHE A 246 -3.18 -3.62 -11.51
C PHE A 246 -2.98 -3.05 -12.92
N SER A 247 -3.09 -1.73 -13.07
CA SER A 247 -2.83 -1.05 -14.34
C SER A 247 -1.37 -0.60 -14.40
N THR A 248 -0.67 -0.92 -15.49
CA THR A 248 0.71 -0.45 -15.69
C THR A 248 0.76 1.07 -15.84
N THR A 249 1.81 1.72 -15.34
CA THR A 249 1.95 3.19 -15.37
C THR A 249 2.08 3.75 -16.79
N ASP A 250 2.59 2.94 -17.71
CA ASP A 250 2.67 3.27 -19.15
C ASP A 250 1.34 3.08 -19.91
N ASN A 251 0.28 2.70 -19.19
CA ASN A 251 -1.07 2.47 -19.71
C ASN A 251 -1.17 1.41 -20.83
N ARG A 252 -0.21 0.47 -20.93
CA ARG A 252 -0.26 -0.59 -21.94
C ARG A 252 -1.06 -1.80 -21.53
N TYR A 253 -0.99 -2.16 -20.24
CA TYR A 253 -1.56 -3.41 -19.75
C TYR A 253 -2.34 -3.22 -18.44
N VAL A 254 -3.31 -4.11 -18.25
CA VAL A 254 -3.90 -4.42 -16.95
C VAL A 254 -3.52 -5.84 -16.60
N LEU A 255 -2.93 -6.01 -15.45
CA LEU A 255 -2.47 -7.28 -14.90
C LEU A 255 -3.51 -7.79 -13.92
N VAL A 256 -3.97 -9.01 -14.11
CA VAL A 256 -4.99 -9.64 -13.25
C VAL A 256 -4.39 -10.90 -12.65
N PRO A 257 -3.99 -10.87 -11.38
CA PRO A 257 -3.56 -12.10 -10.72
C PRO A 257 -4.77 -13.00 -10.48
N ASN A 258 -4.67 -14.27 -10.87
CA ASN A 258 -5.70 -15.29 -10.70
C ASN A 258 -5.22 -16.23 -9.58
N ARG A 259 -5.68 -16.00 -8.36
CA ARG A 259 -5.22 -16.69 -7.16
C ARG A 259 -5.35 -18.20 -7.27
N ASP A 260 -6.56 -18.67 -7.66
CA ASP A 260 -6.90 -20.08 -7.63
C ASP A 260 -6.32 -20.87 -8.84
N ASP A 261 -6.06 -20.18 -9.95
CA ASP A 261 -5.36 -20.74 -11.13
C ASP A 261 -3.84 -20.55 -11.06
N GLN A 262 -3.31 -19.85 -10.05
CA GLN A 262 -1.89 -19.54 -9.91
C GLN A 262 -1.30 -18.99 -11.21
N SER A 263 -1.97 -17.97 -11.76
CA SER A 263 -1.59 -17.37 -13.03
C SER A 263 -1.80 -15.86 -13.03
N LEU A 264 -1.17 -15.17 -13.98
CA LEU A 264 -1.35 -13.75 -14.25
C LEU A 264 -1.97 -13.58 -15.64
N THR A 265 -3.17 -13.04 -15.71
CA THR A 265 -3.79 -12.63 -16.98
C THR A 265 -3.33 -11.21 -17.33
N VAL A 266 -2.90 -11.01 -18.58
CA VAL A 266 -2.49 -9.70 -19.12
C VAL A 266 -3.54 -9.24 -20.12
N ILE A 267 -4.11 -8.06 -19.89
CA ILE A 267 -5.10 -7.41 -20.75
C ILE A 267 -4.45 -6.19 -21.39
N ALA A 268 -4.49 -6.09 -22.72
CA ALA A 268 -4.04 -4.87 -23.41
C ALA A 268 -5.10 -3.78 -23.29
N THR A 269 -4.75 -2.61 -22.78
CA THR A 269 -5.68 -1.50 -22.54
C THR A 269 -6.30 -0.96 -23.80
N THR A 270 -5.52 -0.84 -24.88
CA THR A 270 -5.96 -0.29 -26.17
C THR A 270 -7.03 -1.12 -26.86
N THR A 271 -6.92 -2.46 -26.79
CA THR A 271 -7.86 -3.38 -27.43
C THR A 271 -8.87 -3.98 -26.47
N ARG A 272 -8.60 -3.85 -25.15
CA ARG A 272 -9.39 -4.46 -24.08
C ARG A 272 -9.54 -5.98 -24.25
N ASN A 273 -8.49 -6.64 -24.71
CA ASN A 273 -8.46 -8.08 -24.89
C ASN A 273 -7.38 -8.73 -24.04
N VAL A 274 -7.62 -9.95 -23.61
CA VAL A 274 -6.57 -10.78 -23.01
C VAL A 274 -5.52 -11.09 -24.07
N VAL A 275 -4.25 -10.74 -23.80
CA VAL A 275 -3.13 -10.97 -24.72
C VAL A 275 -2.20 -12.08 -24.24
N ALA A 276 -2.23 -12.39 -22.95
CA ALA A 276 -1.48 -13.50 -22.36
C ALA A 276 -2.11 -13.98 -21.04
N THR A 277 -1.84 -15.23 -20.69
CA THR A 277 -2.01 -15.78 -19.35
C THR A 277 -0.73 -16.53 -19.01
N VAL A 278 -0.03 -16.09 -17.96
CA VAL A 278 1.29 -16.60 -17.59
C VAL A 278 1.18 -17.34 -16.26
N PRO A 279 1.65 -18.59 -16.15
CA PRO A 279 1.69 -19.29 -14.86
C PRO A 279 2.61 -18.56 -13.86
N THR A 280 2.14 -18.40 -12.63
CA THR A 280 2.92 -17.84 -11.51
C THR A 280 3.41 -18.94 -10.57
N ASN A 281 2.72 -20.07 -10.52
CA ASN A 281 2.92 -21.21 -9.62
C ASN A 281 2.78 -20.86 -8.12
N ILE A 282 2.18 -19.72 -7.82
CA ILE A 282 1.88 -19.27 -6.46
C ILE A 282 0.44 -18.78 -6.36
N GLU A 283 -0.15 -18.88 -5.20
CA GLU A 283 -1.39 -18.18 -4.87
C GLU A 283 -1.08 -16.70 -4.71
N ALA A 284 -1.60 -15.88 -5.61
CA ALA A 284 -1.32 -14.44 -5.65
C ALA A 284 -2.11 -13.69 -4.57
N ARG A 285 -1.46 -12.72 -3.90
CA ARG A 285 -2.05 -11.70 -3.04
C ARG A 285 -2.21 -10.37 -3.79
N GLU A 286 -1.16 -9.96 -4.50
CA GLU A 286 -1.13 -8.73 -5.29
C GLU A 286 -0.09 -8.82 -6.41
N VAL A 287 -0.05 -7.79 -7.25
CA VAL A 287 0.98 -7.63 -8.27
C VAL A 287 1.45 -6.18 -8.31
N ASN A 288 2.76 -6.00 -8.46
CA ASN A 288 3.43 -4.72 -8.64
C ASN A 288 4.26 -4.75 -9.90
N THR A 289 4.42 -3.62 -10.58
CA THR A 289 5.33 -3.50 -11.72
C THR A 289 6.53 -2.62 -11.39
N ALA A 290 7.66 -2.94 -11.99
CA ALA A 290 8.89 -2.18 -11.82
C ALA A 290 9.69 -2.13 -13.14
N TRP A 291 10.82 -1.42 -13.08
CA TRP A 291 11.73 -1.25 -14.20
C TRP A 291 11.00 -0.78 -15.47
N LEU A 292 10.27 0.36 -15.33
CA LEU A 292 9.45 0.94 -16.38
C LEU A 292 8.40 -0.05 -16.95
N ASP A 293 7.69 -0.73 -16.09
CA ASP A 293 6.65 -1.71 -16.42
C ASP A 293 7.13 -2.87 -17.32
N THR A 294 8.42 -3.22 -17.26
CA THR A 294 8.96 -4.36 -18.01
C THR A 294 8.95 -5.66 -17.22
N VAL A 295 8.82 -5.58 -15.90
CA VAL A 295 8.73 -6.72 -15.00
C VAL A 295 7.53 -6.57 -14.06
N ALA A 296 6.81 -7.67 -13.82
CA ALA A 296 5.81 -7.76 -12.76
C ALA A 296 6.32 -8.71 -11.67
N PHE A 297 6.13 -8.29 -10.42
CA PHE A 297 6.32 -9.08 -9.22
C PHE A 297 4.95 -9.45 -8.67
N VAL A 298 4.66 -10.74 -8.63
CA VAL A 298 3.42 -11.26 -8.04
C VAL A 298 3.73 -11.72 -6.62
N MET A 299 3.16 -11.02 -5.65
CA MET A 299 3.37 -11.30 -4.23
C MET A 299 2.54 -12.50 -3.81
N PRO A 300 3.08 -13.40 -2.95
CA PRO A 300 2.36 -14.59 -2.53
C PRO A 300 1.34 -14.29 -1.43
N ALA A 301 0.17 -14.93 -1.49
CA ALA A 301 -0.74 -14.99 -0.34
C ALA A 301 -0.21 -15.92 0.75
N GLN A 302 0.53 -16.95 0.35
CA GLN A 302 1.15 -17.97 1.20
C GLN A 302 2.53 -18.32 0.62
N GLY A 303 3.46 -18.72 1.49
CA GLY A 303 4.81 -19.12 1.07
C GLY A 303 5.82 -17.98 1.02
N ASP A 304 7.00 -18.28 0.52
CA ASP A 304 8.20 -17.46 0.61
C ASP A 304 8.78 -17.09 -0.77
N GLU A 305 8.02 -17.28 -1.85
CA GLU A 305 8.47 -17.01 -3.22
C GLU A 305 7.64 -15.91 -3.88
N ILE A 306 8.31 -14.88 -4.41
CA ILE A 306 7.72 -13.86 -5.28
C ILE A 306 7.86 -14.34 -6.72
N ALA A 307 6.75 -14.46 -7.45
CA ALA A 307 6.83 -14.82 -8.86
C ALA A 307 7.23 -13.60 -9.70
N VAL A 308 8.13 -13.81 -10.67
CA VAL A 308 8.68 -12.78 -11.54
C VAL A 308 8.22 -13.03 -12.96
N ILE A 309 7.60 -12.02 -13.58
CA ILE A 309 7.06 -12.11 -14.94
C ILE A 309 7.70 -11.03 -15.82
N ASP A 310 8.37 -11.49 -16.89
CA ASP A 310 8.83 -10.62 -17.98
C ASP A 310 7.63 -10.16 -18.81
N LEU A 311 7.25 -8.89 -18.71
CA LEU A 311 6.10 -8.31 -19.41
C LEU A 311 6.38 -7.99 -20.89
N GLN A 312 7.64 -8.03 -21.31
CA GLN A 312 8.00 -7.89 -22.73
C GLN A 312 7.82 -9.19 -23.51
N LYS A 313 7.96 -10.33 -22.82
CA LYS A 313 7.88 -11.68 -23.42
C LYS A 313 6.68 -12.49 -22.93
N PHE A 314 5.94 -11.98 -21.94
CA PHE A 314 4.83 -12.64 -21.26
C PHE A 314 5.20 -14.05 -20.78
N ARG A 315 6.27 -14.13 -20.01
CA ARG A 315 6.74 -15.42 -19.46
C ARG A 315 7.22 -15.27 -18.03
N ALA A 316 7.04 -16.34 -17.27
CA ALA A 316 7.63 -16.44 -15.95
C ALA A 316 9.17 -16.55 -16.03
N GLU A 317 9.84 -15.95 -15.09
CA GLU A 317 11.27 -16.09 -14.83
C GLU A 317 11.50 -16.86 -13.51
N SER A 318 12.75 -16.99 -13.07
CA SER A 318 13.05 -17.60 -11.79
C SER A 318 12.41 -16.78 -10.66
N PRO A 319 11.69 -17.41 -9.71
CA PRO A 319 11.11 -16.69 -8.60
C PRO A 319 12.20 -16.17 -7.66
N ILE A 320 11.87 -15.14 -6.89
CA ILE A 320 12.71 -14.61 -5.81
C ILE A 320 12.29 -15.31 -4.53
N LYS A 321 13.24 -16.01 -3.89
CA LYS A 321 13.00 -16.66 -2.62
C LYS A 321 13.40 -15.76 -1.46
N LEU A 322 12.50 -15.64 -0.49
CA LEU A 322 12.67 -14.88 0.75
C LEU A 322 12.84 -15.82 1.96
N PRO A 323 13.27 -15.32 3.13
CA PRO A 323 13.39 -16.13 4.34
C PRO A 323 12.05 -16.49 4.99
N GLY A 324 10.95 -15.87 4.55
CA GLY A 324 9.60 -16.09 5.03
C GLY A 324 8.59 -15.46 4.10
N ARG A 325 7.30 -15.47 4.48
CA ARG A 325 6.23 -14.89 3.69
C ARG A 325 6.35 -13.37 3.66
N SER A 326 6.40 -12.82 2.45
CA SER A 326 6.22 -11.38 2.25
C SER A 326 4.76 -10.97 2.46
N ASP A 327 4.55 -9.79 2.99
CA ASP A 327 3.22 -9.17 3.02
C ASP A 327 3.00 -8.37 1.73
N ASP A 328 2.58 -7.12 1.83
CA ASP A 328 2.46 -6.26 0.66
C ASP A 328 3.84 -5.84 0.15
N GLY A 329 3.93 -5.53 -1.13
CA GLY A 329 5.14 -4.99 -1.74
C GLY A 329 4.91 -3.58 -2.26
N ILE A 330 5.92 -2.71 -2.17
CA ILE A 330 5.85 -1.38 -2.74
C ILE A 330 7.06 -1.10 -3.63
N VAL A 331 6.82 -0.47 -4.76
CA VAL A 331 7.87 -0.11 -5.71
C VAL A 331 8.18 1.38 -5.59
N THR A 332 9.46 1.71 -5.46
CA THR A 332 9.92 3.11 -5.40
C THR A 332 9.53 3.90 -6.64
N SER A 333 9.37 5.22 -6.51
CA SER A 333 8.92 6.12 -7.60
C SER A 333 9.83 6.11 -8.82
N ASP A 334 11.11 5.77 -8.67
CA ASP A 334 12.05 5.60 -9.78
C ASP A 334 11.93 4.24 -10.47
N SER A 335 11.00 3.40 -10.03
CA SER A 335 10.69 2.07 -10.57
C SER A 335 11.82 1.04 -10.48
N LYS A 336 12.82 1.25 -9.59
CA LYS A 336 14.02 0.40 -9.53
C LYS A 336 14.02 -0.60 -8.39
N THR A 337 13.26 -0.35 -7.35
CA THR A 337 13.33 -1.14 -6.12
C THR A 337 11.95 -1.58 -5.68
N LEU A 338 11.78 -2.88 -5.43
CA LEU A 338 10.64 -3.43 -4.72
C LEU A 338 11.06 -3.65 -3.26
N ILE A 339 10.24 -3.20 -2.33
CA ILE A 339 10.47 -3.34 -0.89
C ILE A 339 9.28 -4.10 -0.31
N THR A 340 9.55 -5.05 0.57
CA THR A 340 8.50 -5.82 1.25
C THR A 340 8.92 -6.21 2.67
N ALA A 341 7.96 -6.30 3.56
CA ALA A 341 8.14 -6.81 4.91
C ALA A 341 8.02 -8.35 4.93
N ILE A 342 8.82 -9.00 5.76
CA ILE A 342 8.73 -10.44 6.04
C ILE A 342 7.98 -10.63 7.34
N VAL A 343 6.78 -11.17 7.26
CA VAL A 343 5.81 -11.18 8.38
C VAL A 343 6.33 -11.98 9.57
N GLU A 344 6.93 -13.15 9.34
CA GLU A 344 7.34 -14.08 10.40
C GLU A 344 8.60 -13.63 11.13
N THR A 345 9.47 -12.85 10.50
CA THR A 345 10.79 -12.49 11.05
C THR A 345 10.90 -11.01 11.41
N GLY A 346 9.98 -10.17 10.91
CA GLY A 346 10.09 -8.72 11.03
C GLY A 346 11.25 -8.12 10.23
N GLU A 347 11.84 -8.89 9.31
CA GLU A 347 12.85 -8.41 8.39
C GLU A 347 12.22 -7.61 7.25
N VAL A 348 13.00 -6.75 6.63
CA VAL A 348 12.63 -6.04 5.39
C VAL A 348 13.54 -6.49 4.27
N ALA A 349 12.95 -6.90 3.15
CA ALA A 349 13.66 -7.25 1.94
C ALA A 349 13.61 -6.09 0.94
N VAL A 350 14.78 -5.72 0.42
CA VAL A 350 14.97 -4.75 -0.67
C VAL A 350 15.40 -5.52 -1.91
N ILE A 351 14.65 -5.39 -2.97
CA ILE A 351 14.82 -6.18 -4.20
C ILE A 351 15.14 -5.22 -5.35
N ASP A 352 16.29 -5.41 -5.97
CA ASP A 352 16.65 -4.69 -7.19
C ASP A 352 15.84 -5.22 -8.38
N ALA A 353 15.02 -4.35 -8.96
CA ALA A 353 14.07 -4.73 -10.01
C ALA A 353 14.75 -5.09 -11.33
N GLN A 354 15.95 -4.59 -11.62
CA GLN A 354 16.67 -4.89 -12.84
C GLN A 354 17.31 -6.27 -12.80
N SER A 355 18.03 -6.57 -11.72
CA SER A 355 18.68 -7.87 -11.52
C SER A 355 17.76 -8.95 -11.01
N ARG A 356 16.59 -8.57 -10.44
CA ARG A 356 15.58 -9.45 -9.82
C ARG A 356 16.15 -10.26 -8.65
N ASN A 357 17.02 -9.63 -7.88
CA ASN A 357 17.66 -10.23 -6.72
C ASN A 357 17.40 -9.41 -5.47
N VAL A 358 17.38 -10.08 -4.32
CA VAL A 358 17.43 -9.41 -3.02
C VAL A 358 18.77 -8.71 -2.91
N SER A 359 18.74 -7.37 -2.86
CA SER A 359 19.95 -6.53 -2.73
C SER A 359 20.30 -6.26 -1.27
N ALA A 360 19.29 -6.23 -0.39
CA ALA A 360 19.46 -6.11 1.05
C ALA A 360 18.36 -6.87 1.78
N LEU A 361 18.71 -7.40 2.95
CA LEU A 361 17.81 -8.00 3.91
C LEU A 361 18.30 -7.56 5.29
N PHE A 362 17.43 -6.92 6.07
CA PHE A 362 17.81 -6.38 7.36
C PHE A 362 16.70 -6.54 8.40
N ASP A 363 17.10 -6.72 9.65
CA ASP A 363 16.20 -6.84 10.79
C ASP A 363 15.64 -5.46 11.15
N SER A 364 14.32 -5.32 11.22
CA SER A 364 13.66 -4.08 11.63
C SER A 364 13.70 -3.84 13.15
N GLY A 365 14.17 -4.81 13.92
CA GLY A 365 14.17 -4.76 15.38
C GLY A 365 12.81 -5.01 16.02
N THR A 366 11.80 -5.41 15.24
CA THR A 366 10.44 -5.76 15.70
C THR A 366 10.09 -7.19 15.31
N ALA A 367 9.22 -7.81 16.09
CA ALA A 367 8.85 -9.21 15.87
C ALA A 367 7.87 -9.42 14.69
N SER A 368 7.21 -8.36 14.23
CA SER A 368 6.18 -8.45 13.18
C SER A 368 6.00 -7.11 12.51
N LEU A 369 6.06 -7.10 11.19
CA LEU A 369 5.66 -5.98 10.33
C LEU A 369 4.48 -6.43 9.46
N GLU A 370 3.49 -5.56 9.30
CA GLU A 370 2.34 -5.83 8.43
C GLU A 370 2.07 -4.63 7.51
N GLY A 371 2.20 -4.87 6.21
CA GLY A 371 2.10 -3.84 5.20
C GLY A 371 3.38 -2.99 5.09
N ILE A 372 3.45 -2.23 4.04
CA ILE A 372 4.50 -1.22 3.81
C ILE A 372 3.92 -0.11 2.94
N GLU A 373 4.23 1.13 3.25
CA GLU A 373 3.70 2.30 2.56
C GLU A 373 4.81 3.31 2.26
N ILE A 374 4.70 4.03 1.16
CA ILE A 374 5.59 5.12 0.78
C ILE A 374 4.76 6.27 0.18
N ALA A 375 5.06 7.51 0.51
CA ALA A 375 4.28 8.66 0.06
C ALA A 375 4.30 8.84 -1.48
N LEU A 376 5.42 8.53 -2.12
CA LEU A 376 5.56 8.52 -3.57
C LEU A 376 6.05 7.16 -4.05
N SER A 377 5.14 6.33 -4.52
CA SER A 377 5.46 5.04 -5.15
C SER A 377 5.38 5.11 -6.67
N ASN A 378 5.89 4.08 -7.34
CA ASN A 378 5.63 3.86 -8.76
C ASN A 378 4.14 3.51 -9.00
N ASN A 379 3.47 3.02 -7.99
CA ASN A 379 2.08 2.59 -8.03
C ASN A 379 1.12 3.75 -7.69
N VAL A 380 1.44 4.99 -8.05
CA VAL A 380 0.64 6.16 -7.70
C VAL A 380 -0.82 5.98 -8.10
N CYS A 381 -1.70 5.91 -7.12
CA CYS A 381 -3.16 5.98 -7.25
C CYS A 381 -3.82 4.87 -8.09
N HIS A 382 -3.55 3.62 -7.77
CA HIS A 382 -4.31 2.50 -8.34
C HIS A 382 -5.43 2.03 -7.44
#